data_b0b6835262e18efc0eef3c8540ce554c
#
_entry.id   b0b6835262e18efc0eef3c8540ce554c
#
_cell.length_a   1.000
_cell.length_b   1.000
_cell.length_c   1.000
_cell.angle_alpha   90.00
_cell.angle_beta   90.00
_cell.angle_gamma   90.00
#
_symmetry.space_group_name_H-M   'P 1'
#
loop_
_entity.id
_entity.type
_entity.pdbx_description
1 polymer ?
#
loop_
_entity_poly.entity_id
_entity_poly.type
_entity_poly.pdbx_seq_one_letter_code
_entity_poly.pdbx_strand_id
1 'polypeptide(L)'
;TRIGPHNHIYQFASIGEATPDLKYKGEKTTLIIGAHNVIREGVTIHRGTVQDRGETRIGNDNLIMAYTHIGHDSVIGDHCILVNNTALAGHVHIGDWAILSGYTLVHQYCHIGTHAFTGMGSAIGKDVPAYVMVTGAPAESKTINAEGLLRREFSKASIKTLQKAFKIVYRKKLILKDALIELESLAVGCEAVRPFIDSIQKSSRGIVR
;
A
#
# COMPACT_ATOMS: atom_id res chain seq x y z
N THR A 1 6.67 14.71 -16.05
CA THR A 1 5.60 14.61 -15.06
C THR A 1 4.29 15.04 -15.68
N ARG A 2 3.21 14.30 -15.40
CA ARG A 2 1.83 14.63 -15.77
C ARG A 2 0.99 14.65 -14.49
N ILE A 3 0.22 15.72 -14.28
CA ILE A 3 -0.59 15.91 -13.08
C ILE A 3 -2.03 16.18 -13.53
N GLY A 4 -2.99 15.41 -13.00
CA GLY A 4 -4.41 15.58 -13.24
C GLY A 4 -4.97 16.85 -12.59
N PRO A 5 -6.28 17.13 -12.77
CA PRO A 5 -6.91 18.31 -12.21
C PRO A 5 -7.12 18.24 -10.69
N HIS A 6 -7.39 19.38 -10.09
CA HIS A 6 -7.81 19.53 -8.68
C HIS A 6 -6.83 18.99 -7.63
N ASN A 7 -5.54 18.90 -7.96
CA ASN A 7 -4.52 18.56 -6.96
C ASN A 7 -4.11 19.82 -6.17
N HIS A 8 -3.92 19.67 -4.87
CA HIS A 8 -3.35 20.69 -3.99
C HIS A 8 -1.92 20.29 -3.60
N ILE A 9 -0.93 21.02 -4.14
CA ILE A 9 0.48 20.75 -3.87
C ILE A 9 1.04 21.91 -3.04
N TYR A 10 1.56 21.59 -1.87
CA TYR A 10 2.10 22.55 -0.92
C TYR A 10 3.58 22.86 -1.18
N GLN A 11 4.08 23.89 -0.52
CA GLN A 11 5.44 24.39 -0.69
C GLN A 11 6.50 23.33 -0.35
N PHE A 12 7.67 23.45 -0.99
CA PHE A 12 8.84 22.58 -0.82
C PHE A 12 8.64 21.14 -1.28
N ALA A 13 7.50 20.78 -1.89
CA ALA A 13 7.32 19.46 -2.50
C ALA A 13 8.19 19.33 -3.77
N SER A 14 8.93 18.22 -3.90
CA SER A 14 9.71 17.86 -5.09
C SER A 14 8.98 16.79 -5.88
N ILE A 15 8.38 17.17 -7.01
CA ILE A 15 7.44 16.32 -7.76
C ILE A 15 8.00 15.94 -9.13
N GLY A 16 8.43 14.67 -9.27
CA GLY A 16 8.91 14.12 -10.53
C GLY A 16 10.38 14.41 -10.82
N GLU A 17 11.18 14.62 -9.79
CA GLU A 17 12.62 14.70 -9.94
C GLU A 17 13.21 13.33 -10.34
N ALA A 18 14.42 13.34 -10.87
CA ALA A 18 15.18 12.14 -11.19
C ALA A 18 15.36 11.28 -9.93
N THR A 19 15.30 9.96 -10.11
CA THR A 19 15.58 9.05 -9.00
C THR A 19 17.07 9.15 -8.59
N PRO A 20 17.40 9.02 -7.29
CA PRO A 20 18.77 8.90 -6.82
C PRO A 20 19.36 7.49 -7.04
N ASP A 21 18.67 6.57 -7.71
CA ASP A 21 19.20 5.25 -8.04
C ASP A 21 20.47 5.37 -8.90
N LEU A 22 21.56 4.79 -8.44
CA LEU A 22 22.87 4.80 -9.11
C LEU A 22 22.84 4.18 -10.52
N LYS A 23 21.83 3.38 -10.85
CA LYS A 23 21.63 2.79 -12.17
C LYS A 23 21.00 3.76 -13.16
N TYR A 24 20.35 4.82 -12.69
CA TYR A 24 19.70 5.82 -13.53
C TYR A 24 20.76 6.67 -14.23
N LYS A 25 20.69 6.75 -15.57
CA LYS A 25 21.65 7.46 -16.43
C LYS A 25 21.03 8.65 -17.18
N GLY A 26 19.90 9.16 -16.70
CA GLY A 26 19.21 10.28 -17.33
C GLY A 26 18.15 9.84 -18.36
N GLU A 27 17.71 8.60 -18.34
CA GLU A 27 16.74 8.08 -19.27
C GLU A 27 15.39 8.80 -19.14
N LYS A 28 14.64 8.85 -20.25
CA LYS A 28 13.34 9.50 -20.31
C LYS A 28 12.28 8.63 -19.60
N THR A 29 11.97 8.96 -18.37
CA THR A 29 10.96 8.28 -17.54
C THR A 29 9.90 9.26 -17.05
N THR A 30 8.83 8.77 -16.46
CA THR A 30 7.65 9.58 -16.14
C THR A 30 7.21 9.44 -14.67
N LEU A 31 6.49 10.48 -14.23
CA LEU A 31 5.60 10.44 -13.06
C LEU A 31 4.21 10.84 -13.54
N ILE A 32 3.20 10.05 -13.17
CA ILE A 32 1.79 10.34 -13.43
C ILE A 32 1.06 10.45 -12.10
N ILE A 33 0.34 11.56 -11.90
CA ILE A 33 -0.51 11.81 -10.74
C ILE A 33 -1.93 12.02 -11.24
N GLY A 34 -2.89 11.31 -10.65
CA GLY A 34 -4.31 11.46 -10.92
C GLY A 34 -4.87 12.81 -10.44
N ALA A 35 -6.12 12.82 -10.05
CA ALA A 35 -6.86 14.02 -9.66
C ALA A 35 -7.12 14.05 -8.14
N HIS A 36 -7.45 15.24 -7.63
CA HIS A 36 -7.96 15.47 -6.26
C HIS A 36 -6.98 15.04 -5.14
N ASN A 37 -5.70 14.92 -5.41
CA ASN A 37 -4.71 14.58 -4.37
C ASN A 37 -4.32 15.83 -3.57
N VAL A 38 -4.07 15.64 -2.27
CA VAL A 38 -3.46 16.63 -1.39
C VAL A 38 -2.04 16.18 -1.08
N ILE A 39 -1.05 16.93 -1.59
CA ILE A 39 0.38 16.64 -1.43
C ILE A 39 0.97 17.74 -0.55
N ARG A 40 1.35 17.39 0.67
CA ARG A 40 1.78 18.33 1.70
C ARG A 40 3.25 18.72 1.57
N GLU A 41 3.69 19.53 2.51
CA GLU A 41 4.99 20.19 2.54
C GLU A 41 6.16 19.19 2.52
N GLY A 42 7.16 19.48 1.72
CA GLY A 42 8.41 18.69 1.68
C GLY A 42 8.26 17.25 1.19
N VAL A 43 7.11 16.88 0.59
CA VAL A 43 6.93 15.57 -0.03
C VAL A 43 7.89 15.42 -1.22
N THR A 44 8.48 14.23 -1.37
CA THR A 44 9.34 13.91 -2.52
C THR A 44 8.75 12.72 -3.28
N ILE A 45 8.54 12.86 -4.59
CA ILE A 45 8.05 11.81 -5.48
C ILE A 45 8.97 11.73 -6.68
N HIS A 46 9.69 10.62 -6.84
CA HIS A 46 10.59 10.41 -7.96
C HIS A 46 9.86 9.75 -9.14
N ARG A 47 10.28 10.08 -10.37
CA ARG A 47 9.80 9.38 -11.56
C ARG A 47 10.38 7.97 -11.66
N GLY A 48 9.83 7.13 -12.53
CA GLY A 48 10.25 5.75 -12.72
C GLY A 48 11.64 5.58 -13.30
N THR A 49 12.04 4.32 -13.50
CA THR A 49 13.30 3.90 -14.13
C THR A 49 13.02 2.95 -15.28
N VAL A 50 13.97 2.85 -16.22
CA VAL A 50 13.86 1.92 -17.37
C VAL A 50 14.04 0.46 -16.97
N GLN A 51 14.44 0.17 -15.74
CA GLN A 51 14.58 -1.17 -15.20
C GLN A 51 13.23 -1.81 -14.87
N ASP A 52 12.14 -1.02 -14.83
CA ASP A 52 10.77 -1.48 -14.65
C ASP A 52 9.88 -0.82 -15.73
N ARG A 53 8.82 -0.17 -15.36
CA ARG A 53 7.81 0.41 -16.27
C ARG A 53 8.19 1.78 -16.84
N GLY A 54 9.27 2.37 -16.38
CA GLY A 54 9.62 3.74 -16.73
C GLY A 54 8.69 4.78 -16.10
N GLU A 55 7.87 4.40 -15.13
CA GLU A 55 6.80 5.23 -14.60
C GLU A 55 6.55 5.02 -13.10
N THR A 56 6.47 6.12 -12.36
CA THR A 56 5.84 6.16 -11.02
C THR A 56 4.41 6.66 -11.19
N ARG A 57 3.46 6.05 -10.49
CA ARG A 57 2.04 6.37 -10.61
C ARG A 57 1.38 6.63 -9.26
N ILE A 58 0.65 7.73 -9.17
CA ILE A 58 -0.23 8.08 -8.04
C ILE A 58 -1.66 8.15 -8.58
N GLY A 59 -2.60 7.49 -7.91
CA GLY A 59 -4.02 7.52 -8.24
C GLY A 59 -4.71 8.84 -7.85
N ASN A 60 -5.95 8.73 -7.43
CA ASN A 60 -6.82 9.86 -7.14
C ASN A 60 -7.16 9.95 -5.64
N ASP A 61 -7.59 11.12 -5.21
CA ASP A 61 -8.16 11.36 -3.86
C ASP A 61 -7.23 10.95 -2.71
N ASN A 62 -5.91 11.00 -2.92
CA ASN A 62 -4.93 10.62 -1.91
C ASN A 62 -4.55 11.81 -1.02
N LEU A 63 -4.29 11.53 0.27
CA LEU A 63 -3.67 12.45 1.21
C LEU A 63 -2.22 12.01 1.48
N ILE A 64 -1.26 12.74 0.95
CA ILE A 64 0.17 12.50 1.12
C ILE A 64 0.71 13.59 2.04
N MET A 65 0.93 13.24 3.31
CA MET A 65 1.27 14.21 4.36
C MET A 65 2.75 14.59 4.31
N ALA A 66 3.10 15.60 5.11
CA ALA A 66 4.39 16.26 5.06
C ALA A 66 5.58 15.30 5.21
N TYR A 67 6.64 15.57 4.42
CA TYR A 67 7.89 14.81 4.39
C TYR A 67 7.75 13.33 4.03
N THR A 68 6.64 12.94 3.40
CA THR A 68 6.51 11.59 2.80
C THR A 68 7.44 11.48 1.61
N HIS A 69 8.12 10.33 1.50
CA HIS A 69 8.93 9.98 0.33
C HIS A 69 8.29 8.85 -0.46
N ILE A 70 8.16 9.01 -1.77
CA ILE A 70 7.71 7.99 -2.71
C ILE A 70 8.83 7.72 -3.73
N GLY A 71 9.45 6.54 -3.61
CA GLY A 71 10.51 6.09 -4.48
C GLY A 71 10.03 5.79 -5.91
N HIS A 72 10.99 5.70 -6.82
CA HIS A 72 10.78 5.43 -8.25
C HIS A 72 9.98 4.13 -8.48
N ASP A 73 9.25 4.07 -9.60
CA ASP A 73 8.46 2.90 -10.03
C ASP A 73 7.38 2.44 -9.04
N SER A 74 7.09 3.23 -8.00
CA SER A 74 6.02 2.95 -7.07
C SER A 74 4.65 3.22 -7.69
N VAL A 75 3.64 2.47 -7.24
CA VAL A 75 2.24 2.64 -7.62
C VAL A 75 1.40 2.83 -6.37
N ILE A 76 0.73 3.98 -6.30
CA ILE A 76 -0.22 4.29 -5.24
C ILE A 76 -1.61 4.27 -5.84
N GLY A 77 -2.54 3.53 -5.24
CA GLY A 77 -3.94 3.47 -5.64
C GLY A 77 -4.71 4.75 -5.30
N ASP A 78 -6.01 4.61 -5.17
CA ASP A 78 -6.92 5.71 -4.85
C ASP A 78 -7.25 5.75 -3.35
N HIS A 79 -7.60 6.95 -2.85
CA HIS A 79 -8.05 7.19 -1.48
C HIS A 79 -7.05 6.74 -0.39
N CYS A 80 -5.77 6.67 -0.69
CA CYS A 80 -4.73 6.31 0.27
C CYS A 80 -4.37 7.48 1.19
N ILE A 81 -3.94 7.15 2.40
CA ILE A 81 -3.41 8.13 3.35
C ILE A 81 -1.98 7.71 3.72
N LEU A 82 -1.01 8.53 3.33
CA LEU A 82 0.39 8.38 3.70
C LEU A 82 0.70 9.47 4.72
N VAL A 83 0.79 9.07 6.00
CA VAL A 83 0.97 10.01 7.12
C VAL A 83 2.42 10.49 7.17
N ASN A 84 2.68 11.59 7.84
CA ASN A 84 3.97 12.28 7.91
C ASN A 84 5.17 11.32 8.04
N ASN A 85 6.23 11.62 7.27
CA ASN A 85 7.49 10.86 7.28
C ASN A 85 7.36 9.38 6.87
N THR A 86 6.27 8.98 6.21
CA THR A 86 6.20 7.68 5.55
C THR A 86 7.22 7.64 4.41
N ALA A 87 8.00 6.56 4.31
CA ALA A 87 8.97 6.40 3.24
C ALA A 87 8.76 5.07 2.50
N LEU A 88 8.52 5.18 1.20
CA LEU A 88 8.43 4.05 0.27
C LEU A 88 9.72 3.98 -0.53
N ALA A 89 10.41 2.85 -0.47
CA ALA A 89 11.51 2.58 -1.39
C ALA A 89 10.98 2.39 -2.83
N GLY A 90 11.86 2.10 -3.79
CA GLY A 90 11.43 1.88 -5.18
C GLY A 90 10.52 0.65 -5.34
N HIS A 91 9.67 0.67 -6.39
CA HIS A 91 8.80 -0.45 -6.81
C HIS A 91 7.75 -0.89 -5.76
N VAL A 92 7.36 -0.02 -4.84
CA VAL A 92 6.33 -0.32 -3.85
C VAL A 92 4.94 -0.13 -4.45
N HIS A 93 4.04 -1.08 -4.18
CA HIS A 93 2.64 -0.99 -4.59
C HIS A 93 1.74 -0.81 -3.38
N ILE A 94 0.92 0.23 -3.39
CA ILE A 94 -0.07 0.52 -2.35
C ILE A 94 -1.47 0.39 -2.97
N GLY A 95 -2.27 -0.52 -2.46
CA GLY A 95 -3.67 -0.71 -2.88
C GLY A 95 -4.58 0.39 -2.33
N ASP A 96 -5.73 0.54 -2.97
CA ASP A 96 -6.72 1.58 -2.62
C ASP A 96 -7.09 1.57 -1.14
N TRP A 97 -7.36 2.74 -0.60
CA TRP A 97 -7.82 2.92 0.78
C TRP A 97 -6.80 2.47 1.85
N ALA A 98 -5.57 2.17 1.49
CA ALA A 98 -4.55 1.86 2.47
C ALA A 98 -4.16 3.10 3.29
N ILE A 99 -3.88 2.89 4.58
CA ILE A 99 -3.42 3.95 5.48
C ILE A 99 -2.07 3.54 6.05
N LEU A 100 -1.04 4.31 5.73
CA LEU A 100 0.28 4.13 6.29
C LEU A 100 0.49 5.22 7.34
N SER A 101 0.53 4.83 8.62
CA SER A 101 0.73 5.76 9.73
C SER A 101 2.15 6.34 9.73
N GLY A 102 2.32 7.44 10.47
CA GLY A 102 3.57 8.20 10.48
C GLY A 102 4.81 7.34 10.73
N TYR A 103 5.92 7.69 10.06
CA TYR A 103 7.19 6.96 10.11
C TYR A 103 7.09 5.49 9.67
N THR A 104 6.11 5.12 8.85
CA THR A 104 6.10 3.80 8.20
C THR A 104 7.18 3.75 7.13
N LEU A 105 8.04 2.73 7.19
CA LEU A 105 9.09 2.46 6.21
C LEU A 105 8.72 1.20 5.41
N VAL A 106 8.69 1.29 4.09
CA VAL A 106 8.35 0.16 3.22
C VAL A 106 9.53 -0.20 2.33
N HIS A 107 10.00 -1.44 2.46
CA HIS A 107 11.09 -1.96 1.66
C HIS A 107 10.69 -2.09 0.18
N GLN A 108 11.69 -1.98 -0.71
CA GLN A 108 11.48 -2.10 -2.16
C GLN A 108 10.74 -3.39 -2.54
N TYR A 109 9.90 -3.29 -3.58
CA TYR A 109 9.07 -4.38 -4.12
C TYR A 109 8.01 -4.94 -3.17
N CYS A 110 7.75 -4.31 -2.03
CA CYS A 110 6.65 -4.72 -1.16
C CYS A 110 5.30 -4.24 -1.70
N HIS A 111 4.28 -5.08 -1.51
CA HIS A 111 2.89 -4.76 -1.81
C HIS A 111 2.11 -4.57 -0.51
N ILE A 112 1.42 -3.46 -0.40
CA ILE A 112 0.47 -3.18 0.69
C ILE A 112 -0.93 -3.27 0.10
N GLY A 113 -1.71 -4.24 0.53
CA GLY A 113 -3.03 -4.52 -0.02
C GLY A 113 -4.06 -3.44 0.29
N THR A 114 -5.17 -3.46 -0.46
CA THR A 114 -6.28 -2.51 -0.27
C THR A 114 -6.80 -2.53 1.16
N HIS A 115 -7.19 -1.36 1.68
CA HIS A 115 -7.66 -1.16 3.06
C HIS A 115 -6.69 -1.61 4.17
N ALA A 116 -5.45 -1.96 3.86
CA ALA A 116 -4.46 -2.28 4.88
C ALA A 116 -4.15 -1.07 5.77
N PHE A 117 -3.70 -1.32 6.97
CA PHE A 117 -3.32 -0.29 7.92
C PHE A 117 -1.97 -0.60 8.56
N THR A 118 -1.07 0.37 8.61
CA THR A 118 0.19 0.22 9.35
C THR A 118 0.17 1.07 10.60
N GLY A 119 0.58 0.50 11.74
CA GLY A 119 0.81 1.28 12.95
C GLY A 119 2.01 2.23 12.79
N MET A 120 2.05 3.29 13.59
CA MET A 120 3.15 4.27 13.58
C MET A 120 4.51 3.59 13.81
N GLY A 121 5.53 4.01 13.05
CA GLY A 121 6.89 3.48 13.15
C GLY A 121 7.07 2.05 12.62
N SER A 122 6.15 1.55 11.80
CA SER A 122 6.26 0.20 11.25
C SER A 122 7.35 0.08 10.19
N ALA A 123 8.16 -1.00 10.25
CA ALA A 123 9.14 -1.35 9.22
C ALA A 123 8.67 -2.58 8.44
N ILE A 124 8.23 -2.36 7.19
CA ILE A 124 7.61 -3.36 6.32
C ILE A 124 8.67 -3.97 5.40
N GLY A 125 9.02 -5.24 5.62
CA GLY A 125 9.99 -5.98 4.79
C GLY A 125 9.37 -7.05 3.88
N LYS A 126 8.06 -7.30 4.03
CA LYS A 126 7.28 -8.28 3.26
C LYS A 126 5.92 -7.70 2.91
N ASP A 127 5.17 -8.39 2.04
CA ASP A 127 3.85 -7.93 1.61
C ASP A 127 2.84 -7.93 2.76
N VAL A 128 2.00 -6.92 2.78
CA VAL A 128 0.86 -6.81 3.72
C VAL A 128 -0.40 -7.10 2.95
N PRO A 129 -1.10 -8.23 3.21
CA PRO A 129 -2.33 -8.55 2.51
C PRO A 129 -3.43 -7.51 2.74
N ALA A 130 -4.41 -7.49 1.83
CA ALA A 130 -5.58 -6.62 1.93
C ALA A 130 -6.23 -6.68 3.32
N TYR A 131 -6.67 -5.54 3.80
CA TYR A 131 -7.36 -5.38 5.10
C TYR A 131 -6.51 -5.59 6.35
N VAL A 132 -5.29 -6.11 6.24
CA VAL A 132 -4.47 -6.46 7.42
C VAL A 132 -3.92 -5.22 8.10
N MET A 133 -4.00 -5.21 9.42
CA MET A 133 -3.32 -4.26 10.28
C MET A 133 -1.98 -4.86 10.73
N VAL A 134 -0.90 -4.12 10.50
CA VAL A 134 0.46 -4.47 10.93
C VAL A 134 1.05 -3.39 11.81
N THR A 135 1.98 -3.75 12.70
CA THR A 135 2.74 -2.78 13.50
C THR A 135 4.07 -3.38 13.94
N GLY A 136 5.02 -2.52 14.26
CA GLY A 136 6.34 -2.89 14.79
C GLY A 136 7.48 -2.79 13.78
N ALA A 137 8.71 -2.98 14.26
CA ALA A 137 9.93 -2.97 13.48
C ALA A 137 10.83 -4.16 13.93
N PRO A 138 10.80 -5.29 13.18
CA PRO A 138 10.03 -5.55 11.96
C PRO A 138 8.51 -5.61 12.19
N ALA A 139 7.75 -5.29 11.15
CA ALA A 139 6.30 -5.30 11.24
C ALA A 139 5.72 -6.71 11.35
N GLU A 140 4.72 -6.86 12.21
CA GLU A 140 3.97 -8.10 12.43
C GLU A 140 2.46 -7.89 12.21
N SER A 141 1.78 -8.95 11.77
CA SER A 141 0.33 -8.93 11.61
C SER A 141 -0.39 -8.98 12.95
N LYS A 142 -1.32 -8.06 13.20
CA LYS A 142 -2.08 -7.99 14.46
C LYS A 142 -3.53 -8.43 14.30
N THR A 143 -4.23 -7.87 13.34
CA THR A 143 -5.66 -8.10 13.08
C THR A 143 -6.02 -7.57 11.69
N ILE A 144 -7.31 -7.46 11.38
CA ILE A 144 -7.81 -6.68 10.24
C ILE A 144 -8.15 -5.25 10.67
N ASN A 145 -8.15 -4.33 9.73
CA ASN A 145 -8.54 -2.92 9.90
C ASN A 145 -10.07 -2.78 10.00
N ALA A 146 -10.69 -3.41 11.01
CA ALA A 146 -12.13 -3.47 11.16
C ALA A 146 -12.79 -2.09 11.25
N GLU A 147 -12.17 -1.13 11.98
CA GLU A 147 -12.67 0.25 12.10
C GLU A 147 -12.65 0.99 10.76
N GLY A 148 -11.56 0.84 9.99
CA GLY A 148 -11.48 1.43 8.66
C GLY A 148 -12.53 0.85 7.72
N LEU A 149 -12.79 -0.44 7.78
CA LEU A 149 -13.80 -1.11 6.98
C LEU A 149 -15.22 -0.64 7.37
N LEU A 150 -15.49 -0.52 8.68
CA LEU A 150 -16.79 -0.03 9.16
C LEU A 150 -17.08 1.40 8.68
N ARG A 151 -16.08 2.29 8.75
CA ARG A 151 -16.18 3.67 8.24
C ARG A 151 -16.41 3.74 6.73
N ARG A 152 -16.09 2.69 6.00
CA ARG A 152 -16.31 2.55 4.55
C ARG A 152 -17.49 1.63 4.23
N GLU A 153 -18.43 1.53 5.15
CA GLU A 153 -19.73 0.89 4.99
C GLU A 153 -19.69 -0.62 4.70
N PHE A 154 -18.57 -1.28 5.00
CA PHE A 154 -18.56 -2.74 4.99
C PHE A 154 -19.55 -3.28 6.02
N SER A 155 -20.37 -4.26 5.63
CA SER A 155 -21.32 -4.86 6.54
C SER A 155 -20.62 -5.55 7.72
N LYS A 156 -21.26 -5.57 8.89
CA LYS A 156 -20.76 -6.30 10.06
C LYS A 156 -20.54 -7.78 9.74
N ALA A 157 -21.36 -8.36 8.86
CA ALA A 157 -21.23 -9.75 8.42
C ALA A 157 -19.95 -9.96 7.60
N SER A 158 -19.67 -9.08 6.62
CA SER A 158 -18.43 -9.10 5.83
C SER A 158 -17.20 -8.93 6.71
N ILE A 159 -17.20 -7.97 7.64
CA ILE A 159 -16.10 -7.75 8.59
C ILE A 159 -15.86 -9.01 9.44
N LYS A 160 -16.91 -9.65 9.94
CA LYS A 160 -16.80 -10.90 10.70
C LYS A 160 -16.21 -12.05 9.86
N THR A 161 -16.55 -12.11 8.57
CA THR A 161 -15.98 -13.08 7.64
C THR A 161 -14.51 -12.81 7.37
N LEU A 162 -14.12 -11.54 7.17
CA LEU A 162 -12.71 -11.14 7.02
C LEU A 162 -11.88 -11.44 8.28
N GLN A 163 -12.46 -11.29 9.48
CA GLN A 163 -11.81 -11.71 10.72
C GLN A 163 -11.58 -13.23 10.78
N LYS A 164 -12.52 -14.04 10.26
CA LYS A 164 -12.32 -15.48 10.10
C LYS A 164 -11.19 -15.78 9.10
N ALA A 165 -11.18 -15.09 7.95
CA ALA A 165 -10.14 -15.22 6.94
C ALA A 165 -8.75 -14.91 7.53
N PHE A 166 -8.61 -13.82 8.29
CA PHE A 166 -7.39 -13.51 9.01
C PHE A 166 -6.96 -14.64 9.96
N LYS A 167 -7.86 -15.19 10.74
CA LYS A 167 -7.57 -16.30 11.67
C LYS A 167 -7.08 -17.56 10.94
N ILE A 168 -7.63 -17.87 9.77
CA ILE A 168 -7.20 -19.00 8.94
C ILE A 168 -5.71 -18.84 8.58
N VAL A 169 -5.32 -17.68 8.06
CA VAL A 169 -3.94 -17.44 7.59
C VAL A 169 -2.94 -17.31 8.74
N TYR A 170 -3.32 -16.62 9.81
CA TYR A 170 -2.37 -16.18 10.83
C TYR A 170 -2.44 -16.94 12.16
N ARG A 171 -3.50 -17.70 12.43
CA ARG A 171 -3.72 -18.34 13.73
C ARG A 171 -3.88 -19.86 13.68
N LYS A 172 -4.33 -20.44 12.56
CA LYS A 172 -4.53 -21.88 12.43
C LYS A 172 -3.24 -22.68 12.18
N LYS A 173 -2.10 -22.02 11.99
CA LYS A 173 -0.82 -22.68 11.68
C LYS A 173 -0.85 -23.55 10.41
N LEU A 174 -1.77 -23.30 9.50
CA LEU A 174 -1.84 -23.97 8.20
C LEU A 174 -0.68 -23.54 7.31
N ILE A 175 -0.24 -24.43 6.42
CA ILE A 175 0.59 -23.99 5.29
C ILE A 175 -0.28 -23.10 4.38
N LEU A 176 0.36 -22.18 3.67
CA LEU A 176 -0.38 -21.14 2.92
C LEU A 176 -1.31 -21.74 1.86
N LYS A 177 -0.91 -22.84 1.23
CA LYS A 177 -1.73 -23.56 0.24
C LYS A 177 -3.06 -24.02 0.84
N ASP A 178 -3.05 -24.64 2.02
CA ASP A 178 -4.26 -25.14 2.67
C ASP A 178 -5.13 -23.98 3.19
N ALA A 179 -4.47 -22.91 3.69
CA ALA A 179 -5.19 -21.70 4.08
C ALA A 179 -5.95 -21.10 2.90
N LEU A 180 -5.36 -21.04 1.71
CA LEU A 180 -6.01 -20.54 0.49
C LEU A 180 -7.26 -21.38 0.11
N ILE A 181 -7.23 -22.69 0.25
CA ILE A 181 -8.40 -23.55 0.00
C ILE A 181 -9.56 -23.20 0.94
N GLU A 182 -9.28 -23.00 2.23
CA GLU A 182 -10.31 -22.56 3.19
C GLU A 182 -10.83 -21.16 2.86
N LEU A 183 -9.96 -20.25 2.42
CA LEU A 183 -10.36 -18.89 2.03
C LEU A 183 -11.27 -18.88 0.79
N GLU A 184 -10.98 -19.72 -0.22
CA GLU A 184 -11.85 -19.88 -1.39
C GLU A 184 -13.27 -20.28 -0.99
N SER A 185 -13.40 -21.22 -0.04
CA SER A 185 -14.70 -21.60 0.50
C SER A 185 -15.44 -20.45 1.18
N LEU A 186 -14.73 -19.56 1.88
CA LEU A 186 -15.31 -18.35 2.47
C LEU A 186 -15.75 -17.33 1.43
N ALA A 187 -14.98 -17.21 0.33
CA ALA A 187 -15.25 -16.25 -0.74
C ALA A 187 -16.56 -16.55 -1.49
N VAL A 188 -17.01 -17.81 -1.55
CA VAL A 188 -18.32 -18.19 -2.13
C VAL A 188 -19.47 -17.43 -1.45
N GLY A 189 -19.40 -17.26 -0.13
CA GLY A 189 -20.44 -16.56 0.63
C GLY A 189 -20.15 -15.08 0.93
N CYS A 190 -18.97 -14.59 0.58
CA CYS A 190 -18.56 -13.21 0.87
C CYS A 190 -17.48 -12.75 -0.10
N GLU A 191 -17.88 -12.02 -1.14
CA GLU A 191 -16.99 -11.50 -2.19
C GLU A 191 -15.86 -10.61 -1.63
N ALA A 192 -16.11 -9.95 -0.48
CA ALA A 192 -15.08 -9.13 0.19
C ALA A 192 -13.80 -9.92 0.58
N VAL A 193 -13.85 -11.26 0.58
CA VAL A 193 -12.66 -12.10 0.85
C VAL A 193 -11.74 -12.16 -0.37
N ARG A 194 -12.22 -11.91 -1.57
CA ARG A 194 -11.45 -12.02 -2.82
C ARG A 194 -10.16 -11.17 -2.82
N PRO A 195 -10.19 -9.86 -2.50
CA PRO A 195 -8.97 -9.05 -2.44
C PRO A 195 -7.94 -9.57 -1.43
N PHE A 196 -8.38 -10.22 -0.35
CA PHE A 196 -7.46 -10.83 0.62
C PHE A 196 -6.73 -12.04 0.01
N ILE A 197 -7.46 -12.91 -0.69
CA ILE A 197 -6.90 -14.06 -1.42
C ILE A 197 -5.91 -13.58 -2.49
N ASP A 198 -6.34 -12.64 -3.34
CA ASP A 198 -5.55 -12.12 -4.45
C ASP A 198 -4.23 -11.52 -3.98
N SER A 199 -4.26 -10.76 -2.88
CA SER A 199 -3.04 -10.15 -2.33
C SER A 199 -2.05 -11.19 -1.79
N ILE A 200 -2.54 -12.32 -1.28
CA ILE A 200 -1.70 -13.43 -0.84
C ILE A 200 -1.12 -14.21 -2.02
N GLN A 201 -1.94 -14.49 -3.03
CA GLN A 201 -1.52 -15.25 -4.22
C GLN A 201 -0.50 -14.49 -5.07
N LYS A 202 -0.65 -13.15 -5.17
CA LYS A 202 0.27 -12.28 -5.91
C LYS A 202 1.57 -12.00 -5.18
N SER A 203 1.68 -12.38 -3.90
CA SER A 203 2.87 -12.09 -3.09
C SER A 203 4.08 -12.85 -3.60
N SER A 204 5.12 -12.11 -3.99
CA SER A 204 6.41 -12.65 -4.41
C SER A 204 7.46 -12.65 -3.28
N ARG A 205 7.29 -11.79 -2.29
CA ARG A 205 8.21 -11.61 -1.16
C ARG A 205 7.79 -12.37 0.10
N GLY A 206 6.64 -13.07 0.05
CA GLY A 206 5.96 -13.61 1.21
C GLY A 206 5.26 -12.51 2.01
N ILE A 207 4.29 -12.92 2.83
CA ILE A 207 3.47 -12.00 3.63
C ILE A 207 4.07 -11.76 5.02
N VAL A 208 3.82 -10.58 5.60
CA VAL A 208 4.11 -10.27 7.02
C VAL A 208 3.35 -11.28 7.90
N ARG A 209 4.00 -11.85 8.88
CA ARG A 209 3.40 -12.79 9.85
C ARG A 209 3.56 -12.31 11.27
#